data_07599bbf6df6005a50bf1ee587f5c32b
#
_entry.id   07599bbf6df6005a50bf1ee587f5c32b
#
_cell.length_a   1.000
_cell.length_b   1.000
_cell.length_c   1.000
_cell.angle_alpha   90.00
_cell.angle_beta   90.00
_cell.angle_gamma   90.00
#
_symmetry.space_group_name_H-M   'P 1'
#
loop_
_entity.id
_entity.type
_entity.pdbx_description
1 polymer ?
#
loop_
_entity_poly.entity_id
_entity_poly.type
_entity_poly.pdbx_seq_one_letter_code
_entity_poly.pdbx_strand_id
1 'polypeptide(L)'
;MYKRQTLRYKGYVSDATRTFAIGKISNEEKNVYQIVKESQKAGLKTVKPKIDCKKVDDACRKVIDESGYGKYFIHSTGHGIGLDVHELPTIGPRSSTKLEKNMAITVEPGIYIPKKFGVRIEDSLVVTQKNPILLHKFTKELLTL
;
A
#
# COMPACT_ATOMS: atom_id res chain seq x y z
N MET A 1 7.71 -8.19 11.98
CA MET A 1 7.12 -6.93 12.55
C MET A 1 6.96 -5.91 11.43
N TYR A 2 5.85 -5.20 11.37
CA TYR A 2 5.72 -4.01 10.51
C TYR A 2 5.74 -2.75 11.37
N LYS A 3 6.26 -1.66 10.79
CA LYS A 3 6.31 -0.36 11.43
C LYS A 3 5.67 0.67 10.51
N ARG A 4 4.61 1.31 11.00
CA ARG A 4 3.97 2.49 10.40
C ARG A 4 4.54 3.74 11.06
N GLN A 5 4.94 4.71 10.28
CA GLN A 5 5.40 6.02 10.74
C GLN A 5 4.49 7.11 10.20
N THR A 6 3.92 7.87 11.10
CA THR A 6 3.12 9.05 10.79
C THR A 6 3.75 10.25 11.48
N LEU A 7 4.06 11.29 10.72
CA LEU A 7 4.58 12.55 11.20
C LEU A 7 3.69 13.68 10.71
N ARG A 8 3.62 14.76 11.49
CA ARG A 8 2.95 16.00 11.09
C ARG A 8 3.97 17.12 10.98
N TYR A 9 4.03 17.80 9.82
CA TYR A 9 4.90 18.93 9.59
C TYR A 9 4.13 20.06 8.92
N LYS A 10 4.11 21.24 9.53
CA LYS A 10 3.33 22.41 9.05
C LYS A 10 1.87 22.09 8.74
N GLY A 11 1.23 21.23 9.54
CA GLY A 11 -0.15 20.79 9.37
C GLY A 11 -0.33 19.55 8.50
N TYR A 12 0.56 19.24 7.58
CA TYR A 12 0.48 18.07 6.70
C TYR A 12 1.02 16.82 7.36
N VAL A 13 0.40 15.68 7.03
CA VAL A 13 0.77 14.36 7.56
C VAL A 13 1.52 13.54 6.52
N SER A 14 2.44 12.70 7.00
CA SER A 14 3.05 11.63 6.20
C SER A 14 2.58 10.28 6.69
N ASP A 15 2.49 9.30 5.79
CA ASP A 15 2.17 7.92 6.14
C ASP A 15 3.02 6.94 5.32
N ALA A 16 3.66 6.00 6.00
CA ALA A 16 4.47 4.97 5.35
C ALA A 16 4.59 3.73 6.23
N THR A 17 4.53 2.56 5.61
CA THR A 17 4.76 1.29 6.30
C THR A 17 5.84 0.48 5.61
N ARG A 18 6.73 -0.10 6.42
CA ARG A 18 7.66 -1.16 6.02
C ARG A 18 7.56 -2.32 7.00
N THR A 19 7.72 -3.52 6.48
CA THR A 19 7.81 -4.74 7.28
C THR A 19 9.26 -5.20 7.35
N PHE A 20 9.72 -5.52 8.54
CA PHE A 20 11.05 -6.03 8.83
C PHE A 20 10.96 -7.45 9.38
N ALA A 21 11.91 -8.30 9.03
CA ALA A 21 12.11 -9.58 9.70
C ALA A 21 12.91 -9.36 10.99
N ILE A 22 12.62 -10.14 12.04
CA ILE A 22 13.42 -10.20 13.25
C ILE A 22 13.90 -11.63 13.43
N GLY A 23 15.21 -11.82 13.38
CA GLY A 23 15.82 -13.15 13.40
C GLY A 23 15.49 -14.00 12.17
N LYS A 24 15.47 -15.33 12.33
CA LYS A 24 15.19 -16.26 11.23
C LYS A 24 13.71 -16.26 10.87
N ILE A 25 13.42 -16.16 9.59
CA ILE A 25 12.06 -16.24 9.05
C ILE A 25 11.91 -17.46 8.12
N SER A 26 10.68 -17.97 8.05
CA SER A 26 10.31 -19.10 7.21
C SER A 26 10.23 -18.74 5.72
N ASN A 27 10.18 -19.76 4.87
CA ASN A 27 9.93 -19.54 3.45
C ASN A 27 8.52 -19.00 3.17
N GLU A 28 7.52 -19.34 4.00
CA GLU A 28 6.16 -18.78 3.92
C GLU A 28 6.20 -17.26 4.13
N GLU A 29 6.90 -16.78 5.16
CA GLU A 29 7.02 -15.34 5.45
C GLU A 29 7.73 -14.57 4.33
N LYS A 30 8.80 -15.13 3.77
CA LYS A 30 9.51 -14.55 2.61
C LYS A 30 8.60 -14.48 1.38
N ASN A 31 7.86 -15.54 1.10
CA ASN A 31 6.94 -15.61 -0.03
C ASN A 31 5.81 -14.59 0.11
N VAL A 32 5.18 -14.51 1.29
CA VAL A 32 4.12 -13.52 1.56
C VAL A 32 4.65 -12.09 1.44
N TYR A 33 5.87 -11.82 1.90
CA TYR A 33 6.50 -10.51 1.70
C TYR A 33 6.62 -10.16 0.22
N GLN A 34 7.08 -11.10 -0.60
CA GLN A 34 7.24 -10.88 -2.04
C GLN A 34 5.89 -10.67 -2.73
N ILE A 35 4.85 -11.42 -2.35
CA ILE A 35 3.48 -11.23 -2.87
C ILE A 35 2.97 -9.81 -2.56
N VAL A 36 3.12 -9.33 -1.33
CA VAL A 36 2.70 -7.97 -0.95
C VAL A 36 3.50 -6.92 -1.71
N LYS A 37 4.80 -7.12 -1.91
CA LYS A 37 5.67 -6.23 -2.70
C LYS A 37 5.21 -6.13 -4.16
N GLU A 38 4.90 -7.27 -4.81
CA GLU A 38 4.39 -7.28 -6.18
C GLU A 38 2.97 -6.70 -6.27
N SER A 39 2.12 -6.96 -5.29
CA SER A 39 0.79 -6.35 -5.17
C SER A 39 0.89 -4.81 -5.12
N GLN A 40 1.73 -4.27 -4.27
CA GLN A 40 1.96 -2.83 -4.16
C GLN A 40 2.49 -2.24 -5.46
N LYS A 41 3.42 -2.92 -6.12
CA LYS A 41 3.96 -2.53 -7.43
C LYS A 41 2.88 -2.51 -8.52
N ALA A 42 1.95 -3.47 -8.53
CA ALA A 42 0.81 -3.51 -9.45
C ALA A 42 -0.13 -2.32 -9.22
N GLY A 43 -0.46 -2.02 -7.97
CA GLY A 43 -1.25 -0.83 -7.62
C GLY A 43 -0.61 0.46 -8.08
N LEU A 44 0.68 0.66 -7.77
CA LEU A 44 1.44 1.86 -8.19
C LEU A 44 1.44 2.07 -9.72
N LYS A 45 1.58 1.00 -10.50
CA LYS A 45 1.55 1.06 -11.97
C LYS A 45 0.17 1.48 -12.53
N THR A 46 -0.90 1.23 -11.78
CA THR A 46 -2.27 1.55 -12.18
C THR A 46 -2.62 3.02 -11.88
N VAL A 47 -1.89 3.66 -10.95
CA VAL A 47 -2.17 5.05 -10.53
C VAL A 47 -1.90 6.02 -11.67
N LYS A 48 -2.95 6.69 -12.14
CA LYS A 48 -2.91 7.82 -13.09
C LYS A 48 -4.22 8.60 -13.03
N PRO A 49 -4.26 9.87 -13.49
CA PRO A 49 -5.49 10.64 -13.53
C PRO A 49 -6.62 9.95 -14.31
N LYS A 50 -7.86 10.18 -13.90
CA LYS A 50 -9.11 9.65 -14.49
C LYS A 50 -9.34 8.15 -14.31
N ILE A 51 -8.43 7.41 -13.67
CA ILE A 51 -8.65 6.02 -13.27
C ILE A 51 -9.56 5.98 -12.04
N ASP A 52 -10.49 5.03 -12.03
CA ASP A 52 -11.30 4.76 -10.85
C ASP A 52 -10.40 4.23 -9.71
N CYS A 53 -10.57 4.76 -8.50
CA CYS A 53 -9.84 4.30 -7.32
C CYS A 53 -9.97 2.79 -7.11
N LYS A 54 -11.15 2.23 -7.42
CA LYS A 54 -11.39 0.79 -7.41
C LYS A 54 -10.40 0.00 -8.26
N LYS A 55 -10.00 0.51 -9.44
CA LYS A 55 -9.06 -0.20 -10.33
C LYS A 55 -7.66 -0.33 -9.72
N VAL A 56 -7.25 0.62 -8.87
CA VAL A 56 -5.99 0.51 -8.12
C VAL A 56 -6.10 -0.59 -7.07
N ASP A 57 -7.23 -0.65 -6.35
CA ASP A 57 -7.53 -1.74 -5.40
C ASP A 57 -7.60 -3.09 -6.11
N ASP A 58 -8.33 -3.18 -7.23
CA ASP A 58 -8.45 -4.42 -8.02
C ASP A 58 -7.07 -4.94 -8.47
N ALA A 59 -6.16 -4.04 -8.88
CA ALA A 59 -4.81 -4.43 -9.29
C ALA A 59 -3.99 -5.02 -8.14
N CYS A 60 -4.07 -4.42 -6.94
CA CYS A 60 -3.41 -4.96 -5.76
C CYS A 60 -4.04 -6.29 -5.33
N ARG A 61 -5.35 -6.31 -5.23
CA ARG A 61 -6.13 -7.45 -4.75
C ARG A 61 -5.97 -8.67 -5.64
N LYS A 62 -5.97 -8.48 -6.96
CA LYS A 62 -5.76 -9.55 -7.94
C LYS A 62 -4.47 -10.34 -7.66
N VAL A 63 -3.35 -9.68 -7.43
CA VAL A 63 -2.07 -10.36 -7.14
C VAL A 63 -2.16 -11.23 -5.88
N ILE A 64 -2.82 -10.71 -4.83
CA ILE A 64 -2.97 -11.41 -3.55
C ILE A 64 -3.95 -12.58 -3.69
N ASP A 65 -5.06 -12.40 -4.42
CA ASP A 65 -6.08 -13.44 -4.66
C ASP A 65 -5.51 -14.60 -5.48
N GLU A 66 -4.80 -14.29 -6.59
CA GLU A 66 -4.16 -15.29 -7.44
C GLU A 66 -3.06 -16.09 -6.71
N SER A 67 -2.49 -15.51 -5.65
CA SER A 67 -1.53 -16.18 -4.77
C SER A 67 -2.18 -17.00 -3.63
N GLY A 68 -3.53 -17.05 -3.55
CA GLY A 68 -4.27 -17.81 -2.55
C GLY A 68 -4.42 -17.12 -1.19
N TYR A 69 -4.02 -15.87 -1.05
CA TYR A 69 -4.06 -15.12 0.21
C TYR A 69 -5.18 -14.08 0.30
N GLY A 70 -6.12 -14.03 -0.65
CA GLY A 70 -7.16 -13.00 -0.75
C GLY A 70 -7.97 -12.78 0.53
N LYS A 71 -8.36 -13.85 1.24
CA LYS A 71 -9.09 -13.78 2.50
C LYS A 71 -8.34 -13.06 3.64
N TYR A 72 -7.04 -12.86 3.47
CA TYR A 72 -6.17 -12.19 4.45
C TYR A 72 -5.88 -10.73 4.11
N PHE A 73 -6.38 -10.22 2.97
CA PHE A 73 -6.33 -8.81 2.63
C PHE A 73 -7.65 -8.13 3.00
N ILE A 74 -7.76 -7.68 4.23
CA ILE A 74 -9.00 -7.32 4.93
C ILE A 74 -9.34 -5.83 4.97
N HIS A 75 -8.57 -4.98 4.29
CA HIS A 75 -8.81 -3.52 4.24
C HIS A 75 -8.71 -2.98 2.82
N SER A 76 -9.03 -1.70 2.63
CA SER A 76 -8.83 -0.97 1.37
C SER A 76 -7.35 -0.83 1.05
N THR A 77 -7.01 -0.75 -0.24
CA THR A 77 -5.62 -0.60 -0.70
C THR A 77 -5.00 0.74 -0.30
N GLY A 78 -5.82 1.75 0.05
CA GLY A 78 -5.29 3.05 0.46
C GLY A 78 -6.37 4.12 0.62
N HIS A 79 -5.92 5.34 0.80
CA HIS A 79 -6.75 6.52 1.06
C HIS A 79 -6.06 7.81 0.61
N GLY A 80 -6.82 8.91 0.56
CA GLY A 80 -6.26 10.26 0.46
C GLY A 80 -5.50 10.63 1.72
N ILE A 81 -4.51 11.51 1.59
CA ILE A 81 -3.69 12.00 2.71
C ILE A 81 -3.39 13.49 2.51
N GLY A 82 -3.41 14.26 3.60
CA GLY A 82 -3.15 15.69 3.56
C GLY A 82 -3.04 16.31 4.94
N LEU A 83 -4.05 17.04 5.38
CA LEU A 83 -4.12 17.59 6.73
C LEU A 83 -4.49 16.48 7.75
N ASP A 84 -5.29 15.51 7.31
CA ASP A 84 -5.58 14.31 8.08
C ASP A 84 -4.87 13.10 7.49
N VAL A 85 -4.64 12.09 8.35
CA VAL A 85 -4.04 10.83 7.92
C VAL A 85 -4.94 10.13 6.92
N HIS A 86 -6.26 10.11 7.17
CA HIS A 86 -7.25 9.49 6.32
C HIS A 86 -8.17 10.55 5.73
N GLU A 87 -8.01 10.83 4.45
CA GLU A 87 -8.87 11.72 3.66
C GLU A 87 -9.49 10.96 2.48
N LEU A 88 -10.47 11.57 1.82
CA LEU A 88 -10.94 11.10 0.52
C LEU A 88 -9.88 11.36 -0.56
N PRO A 89 -9.83 10.48 -1.61
CA PRO A 89 -10.70 9.35 -1.86
C PRO A 89 -10.27 8.08 -1.12
N THR A 90 -11.20 7.15 -0.84
CA THR A 90 -10.83 5.79 -0.46
C THR A 90 -10.37 5.01 -1.71
N ILE A 91 -9.23 4.33 -1.62
CA ILE A 91 -8.74 3.41 -2.65
C ILE A 91 -9.16 2.00 -2.26
N GLY A 92 -10.36 1.60 -2.63
CA GLY A 92 -10.93 0.35 -2.15
C GLY A 92 -12.00 -0.26 -3.08
N PRO A 93 -12.48 -1.48 -2.78
CA PRO A 93 -13.31 -2.26 -3.70
C PRO A 93 -14.68 -1.64 -3.99
N ARG A 94 -15.14 -0.72 -3.15
CA ARG A 94 -16.44 -0.03 -3.30
C ARG A 94 -16.30 1.43 -3.73
N SER A 95 -15.11 1.89 -4.08
CA SER A 95 -14.89 3.28 -4.46
C SER A 95 -15.39 3.55 -5.87
N SER A 96 -16.18 4.62 -6.03
CA SER A 96 -16.66 5.15 -7.32
C SER A 96 -15.90 6.44 -7.73
N THR A 97 -14.98 6.90 -6.92
CA THR A 97 -14.20 8.14 -7.17
C THR A 97 -13.12 7.88 -8.19
N LYS A 98 -12.87 8.87 -9.06
CA LYS A 98 -11.74 8.87 -9.98
C LYS A 98 -10.57 9.64 -9.39
N LEU A 99 -9.36 9.14 -9.65
CA LEU A 99 -8.16 9.86 -9.30
C LEU A 99 -8.02 11.11 -10.15
N GLU A 100 -7.60 12.20 -9.53
CA GLU A 100 -7.29 13.44 -10.21
C GLU A 100 -5.80 13.80 -10.05
N LYS A 101 -5.29 14.59 -10.98
CA LYS A 101 -3.93 15.11 -10.89
C LYS A 101 -3.74 15.88 -9.60
N ASN A 102 -2.59 15.73 -8.97
CA ASN A 102 -2.17 16.35 -7.70
C ASN A 102 -2.86 15.79 -6.44
N MET A 103 -3.74 14.81 -6.55
CA MET A 103 -4.17 14.08 -5.35
C MET A 103 -2.98 13.40 -4.69
N ALA A 104 -2.88 13.52 -3.37
CA ALA A 104 -1.98 12.75 -2.54
C ALA A 104 -2.75 11.56 -1.98
N ILE A 105 -2.24 10.34 -2.19
CA ILE A 105 -2.88 9.08 -1.77
C ILE A 105 -1.86 8.10 -1.23
N THR A 106 -2.32 7.08 -0.50
CA THR A 106 -1.52 5.91 -0.12
C THR A 106 -1.81 4.70 -1.01
N VAL A 107 -0.83 3.80 -1.14
CA VAL A 107 -0.99 2.45 -1.71
C VAL A 107 -0.30 1.48 -0.76
N GLU A 108 -1.10 0.69 -0.03
CA GLU A 108 -0.69 -0.05 1.16
C GLU A 108 -1.26 -1.48 1.27
N PRO A 109 -1.21 -2.31 0.23
CA PRO A 109 -1.72 -3.67 0.36
C PRO A 109 -1.03 -4.43 1.49
N GLY A 110 -1.77 -5.37 2.09
CA GLY A 110 -1.25 -6.18 3.19
C GLY A 110 -1.91 -7.54 3.28
N ILE A 111 -1.17 -8.50 3.83
CA ILE A 111 -1.63 -9.86 4.13
C ILE A 111 -1.44 -10.09 5.63
N TYR A 112 -2.51 -10.48 6.32
CA TYR A 112 -2.49 -10.66 7.78
C TYR A 112 -3.00 -12.06 8.12
N ILE A 113 -2.08 -12.98 8.44
CA ILE A 113 -2.41 -14.36 8.80
C ILE A 113 -2.60 -14.44 10.32
N PRO A 114 -3.84 -14.68 10.80
CA PRO A 114 -4.13 -14.64 12.23
C PRO A 114 -3.22 -15.56 13.04
N LYS A 115 -2.75 -15.06 14.19
CA LYS A 115 -1.86 -15.74 15.13
C LYS A 115 -0.49 -16.17 14.57
N LYS A 116 -0.15 -15.76 13.35
CA LYS A 116 1.15 -16.04 12.73
C LYS A 116 1.93 -14.76 12.50
N PHE A 117 1.62 -14.02 11.44
CA PHE A 117 2.32 -12.78 11.07
C PHE A 117 1.47 -11.90 10.15
N GLY A 118 1.93 -10.67 9.94
CA GLY A 118 1.37 -9.75 8.96
C GLY A 118 2.46 -9.01 8.19
N VAL A 119 2.17 -8.73 6.94
CA VAL A 119 3.04 -7.95 6.04
C VAL A 119 2.23 -6.82 5.44
N ARG A 120 2.75 -5.60 5.48
CA ARG A 120 2.27 -4.43 4.74
C ARG A 120 3.44 -3.64 4.18
N ILE A 121 3.29 -3.19 2.94
CA ILE A 121 4.22 -2.26 2.29
C ILE A 121 3.41 -1.09 1.76
N GLU A 122 3.74 0.11 2.22
CA GLU A 122 2.99 1.32 1.94
C GLU A 122 3.90 2.44 1.48
N ASP A 123 3.45 3.15 0.47
CA ASP A 123 3.97 4.47 0.11
C ASP A 123 2.85 5.49 -0.03
N SER A 124 3.10 6.70 0.43
CA SER A 124 2.35 7.88 -0.01
C SER A 124 2.93 8.40 -1.33
N LEU A 125 2.07 8.88 -2.19
CA LEU A 125 2.43 9.34 -3.53
C LEU A 125 1.52 10.49 -4.01
N VAL A 126 2.00 11.24 -4.99
CA VAL A 126 1.21 12.25 -5.71
C VAL A 126 0.86 11.72 -7.11
N VAL A 127 -0.42 11.77 -7.47
CA VAL A 127 -0.93 11.41 -8.79
C VAL A 127 -0.46 12.43 -9.83
N THR A 128 0.23 11.98 -10.88
CA THR A 128 0.69 12.85 -11.98
C THR A 128 0.26 12.32 -13.34
N GLN A 129 0.44 13.11 -14.39
CA GLN A 129 0.09 12.72 -15.78
C GLN A 129 0.92 11.54 -16.31
N LYS A 130 2.14 11.37 -15.81
CA LYS A 130 3.05 10.28 -16.24
C LYS A 130 3.06 9.19 -15.18
N ASN A 131 4.13 9.11 -14.40
CA ASN A 131 4.28 8.18 -13.29
C ASN A 131 3.99 8.87 -11.96
N PRO A 132 3.37 8.22 -10.98
CA PRO A 132 3.17 8.81 -9.67
C PRO A 132 4.51 9.20 -9.03
N ILE A 133 4.52 10.31 -8.29
CA ILE A 133 5.69 10.74 -7.53
C ILE A 133 5.60 10.12 -6.14
N LEU A 134 6.50 9.19 -5.83
CA LEU A 134 6.61 8.61 -4.49
C LEU A 134 7.21 9.65 -3.53
N LEU A 135 6.55 9.83 -2.38
CA LEU A 135 7.01 10.77 -1.34
C LEU A 135 8.05 10.16 -0.40
N HIS A 136 8.26 8.85 -0.48
CA HIS A 136 9.23 8.11 0.33
C HIS A 136 10.27 7.43 -0.56
N LYS A 137 11.51 7.40 -0.07
CA LYS A 137 12.65 6.74 -0.73
C LYS A 137 13.16 5.52 0.06
N PHE A 138 12.36 5.01 1.00
CA PHE A 138 12.73 3.83 1.77
C PHE A 138 12.79 2.59 0.88
N THR A 139 13.79 1.74 1.10
CA THR A 139 13.86 0.45 0.42
C THR A 139 12.61 -0.40 0.64
N LYS A 140 12.27 -1.19 -0.37
CA LYS A 140 11.22 -2.22 -0.30
C LYS A 140 11.84 -3.63 -0.29
N GLU A 141 13.12 -3.73 -0.06
CA GLU A 141 13.74 -5.02 0.18
C GLU A 141 13.47 -5.47 1.62
N LEU A 142 13.31 -6.77 1.82
CA LEU A 142 13.12 -7.34 3.15
C LEU A 142 14.42 -7.23 3.93
N LEU A 143 14.42 -6.40 4.95
CA LEU A 143 15.54 -6.27 5.86
C LEU A 143 15.33 -7.19 7.07
N THR A 144 16.38 -7.88 7.47
CA THR A 144 16.42 -8.68 8.70
C THR A 144 17.23 -7.95 9.75
N LEU A 145 16.66 -7.80 10.93
CA LEU A 145 17.26 -7.17 12.12
C LEU A 145 17.67 -8.24 13.13
#